data_29304c49baba5997397b2cd3b58796b3
#
_entry.id   29304c49baba5997397b2cd3b58796b3
#
_cell.length_a   1.000
_cell.length_b   1.000
_cell.length_c   1.000
_cell.angle_alpha   90.00
_cell.angle_beta   90.00
_cell.angle_gamma   90.00
#
_symmetry.space_group_name_H-M   'P 1'
#
loop_
_entity.id
_entity.type
_entity.pdbx_description
1 polymer ?
#
loop_
_entity_poly.entity_id
_entity_poly.type
_entity_poly.pdbx_seq_one_letter_code
_entity_poly.pdbx_strand_id
1 'polypeptide(L)'
;MRTDRLSANLVPHSEAARPSGITPAASIVTREGRFSGAADVPIYRRSWLPAGRPRAVMVLAHGMSEHSARYDHVGRFLAARSVAVHALDHRGHGRSGGEMGTVESFDFFLDDLSTFLSMVRAEEPHGPLVLLGHSMGGLIVAAYLLERQPQPDLVILSGPAIVPILEAGERRIDATRLSRDPAVQRAYLEDPLVLRERVKEELYYRLAEGLGLLVGRACEIRQPLLLIHGTADQLCSAEGAEAWVRASSSPDVTVRLYPEGRHEMFNEINRDEVLADLWAWLDVRIPKSA
;
A
#
# COMPACT_ATOMS: atom_id res chain seq x y z
N MET A 1 30.95 71.61 -34.97
CA MET A 1 29.68 70.89 -35.26
C MET A 1 29.45 70.00 -34.11
N ARG A 2 28.26 70.08 -33.49
CA ARG A 2 27.95 69.55 -32.17
C ARG A 2 27.74 68.05 -32.16
N THR A 3 28.34 67.34 -31.23
CA THR A 3 28.10 65.95 -30.87
C THR A 3 27.23 65.92 -29.64
N ASP A 4 25.94 65.53 -29.81
CA ASP A 4 25.04 65.30 -28.69
C ASP A 4 25.31 63.92 -28.10
N ARG A 5 25.57 63.90 -26.78
CA ARG A 5 25.68 62.67 -25.98
C ARG A 5 24.29 62.35 -25.43
N LEU A 6 23.76 61.23 -25.77
CA LEU A 6 22.57 60.64 -25.11
C LEU A 6 23.01 59.92 -23.86
N SER A 7 22.56 60.42 -22.72
CA SER A 7 22.72 59.80 -21.41
C SER A 7 21.69 58.67 -21.22
N ALA A 8 22.13 57.43 -21.06
CA ALA A 8 21.27 56.33 -20.68
C ALA A 8 21.01 56.33 -19.16
N ASN A 9 19.77 56.55 -18.78
CA ASN A 9 19.30 56.40 -17.39
C ASN A 9 19.23 54.92 -17.03
N LEU A 10 20.10 54.45 -16.13
CA LEU A 10 20.02 53.16 -15.48
C LEU A 10 18.93 53.20 -14.39
N VAL A 11 17.85 52.44 -14.56
CA VAL A 11 16.85 52.19 -13.53
C VAL A 11 17.39 51.10 -12.61
N PRO A 12 17.37 51.27 -11.27
CA PRO A 12 17.84 50.23 -10.37
C PRO A 12 16.87 49.04 -10.35
N HIS A 13 17.43 47.85 -10.51
CA HIS A 13 16.69 46.58 -10.35
C HIS A 13 16.20 46.49 -8.91
N SER A 14 14.89 46.44 -8.73
CA SER A 14 14.22 46.10 -7.49
C SER A 14 14.60 44.65 -7.11
N GLU A 15 15.19 44.47 -5.94
CA GLU A 15 15.39 43.17 -5.32
C GLU A 15 14.02 42.47 -5.15
N ALA A 16 13.80 41.44 -5.93
CA ALA A 16 12.65 40.58 -5.75
C ALA A 16 12.75 39.88 -4.39
N ALA A 17 11.80 40.22 -3.51
CA ALA A 17 11.66 39.59 -2.19
C ALA A 17 11.61 38.06 -2.36
N ARG A 18 12.57 37.37 -1.75
CA ARG A 18 12.55 35.90 -1.62
C ARG A 18 11.31 35.54 -0.80
N PRO A 19 10.50 34.53 -1.23
CA PRO A 19 9.41 34.09 -0.39
C PRO A 19 9.99 33.40 0.84
N SER A 20 9.90 34.09 1.97
CA SER A 20 10.14 33.59 3.31
C SER A 20 8.97 32.68 3.69
N GLY A 21 9.17 31.38 3.69
CA GLY A 21 8.14 30.44 4.11
C GLY A 21 8.42 28.99 3.71
N ILE A 22 9.65 28.49 3.92
CA ILE A 22 9.85 27.04 4.02
C ILE A 22 9.40 26.66 5.43
N THR A 23 8.13 26.26 5.57
CA THR A 23 7.69 25.51 6.75
C THR A 23 8.61 24.30 6.87
N PRO A 24 9.28 24.06 8.02
CA PRO A 24 10.12 22.87 8.18
C PRO A 24 9.27 21.65 7.84
N ALA A 25 9.79 20.75 7.00
CA ALA A 25 9.11 19.50 6.71
C ALA A 25 8.76 18.85 8.05
N ALA A 26 7.46 18.67 8.30
CA ALA A 26 6.98 18.11 9.55
C ALA A 26 7.72 16.79 9.82
N SER A 27 8.36 16.68 10.98
CA SER A 27 9.20 15.53 11.32
C SER A 27 8.35 14.26 11.35
N ILE A 28 8.59 13.34 10.43
CA ILE A 28 7.94 12.02 10.40
C ILE A 28 8.65 11.11 11.41
N VAL A 29 7.89 10.55 12.34
CA VAL A 29 8.40 9.58 13.31
C VAL A 29 8.17 8.17 12.79
N THR A 30 9.23 7.38 12.66
CA THR A 30 9.13 5.96 12.34
C THR A 30 9.22 5.14 13.64
N ARG A 31 8.32 4.18 13.83
CA ARG A 31 8.34 3.25 14.96
C ARG A 31 8.31 1.82 14.47
N GLU A 32 8.99 0.94 15.19
CA GLU A 32 8.99 -0.50 14.94
C GLU A 32 8.65 -1.24 16.24
N GLY A 33 8.04 -2.41 16.11
CA GLY A 33 7.65 -3.21 17.27
C GLY A 33 7.13 -4.59 16.87
N ARG A 34 6.57 -5.29 17.82
CA ARG A 34 5.88 -6.57 17.61
C ARG A 34 4.63 -6.64 18.45
N PHE A 35 3.70 -7.47 18.00
CA PHE A 35 2.52 -7.87 18.78
C PHE A 35 2.34 -9.39 18.70
N SER A 36 1.58 -9.97 19.63
CA SER A 36 1.20 -11.37 19.58
C SER A 36 0.05 -11.56 18.60
N GLY A 37 0.32 -12.27 17.51
CA GLY A 37 -0.68 -12.68 16.55
C GLY A 37 -1.37 -13.99 16.96
N ALA A 38 -2.16 -14.56 16.06
CA ALA A 38 -2.82 -15.85 16.27
C ALA A 38 -1.81 -16.94 16.65
N ALA A 39 -2.19 -17.83 17.57
CA ALA A 39 -1.34 -18.87 18.14
C ALA A 39 -0.02 -18.33 18.74
N ASP A 40 -0.05 -17.11 19.31
CA ASP A 40 1.06 -16.43 19.96
C ASP A 40 2.30 -16.19 19.07
N VAL A 41 2.13 -16.21 17.74
CA VAL A 41 3.21 -15.90 16.80
C VAL A 41 3.56 -14.41 16.88
N PRO A 42 4.83 -14.02 17.11
CA PRO A 42 5.24 -12.62 17.16
C PRO A 42 5.19 -11.98 15.76
N ILE A 43 4.28 -11.05 15.56
CA ILE A 43 4.09 -10.31 14.31
C ILE A 43 4.84 -8.98 14.40
N TYR A 44 5.74 -8.74 13.44
CA TYR A 44 6.46 -7.47 13.32
C TYR A 44 5.54 -6.39 12.73
N ARG A 45 5.69 -5.16 13.27
CA ARG A 45 5.00 -3.97 12.76
C ARG A 45 5.92 -2.79 12.60
N ARG A 46 5.58 -1.91 11.68
CA ARG A 46 6.23 -0.63 11.42
C ARG A 46 5.18 0.46 11.27
N SER A 47 5.55 1.69 11.68
CA SER A 47 4.65 2.84 11.55
C SER A 47 5.42 4.06 11.06
N TRP A 48 4.76 4.90 10.26
CA TRP A 48 5.20 6.23 9.86
C TRP A 48 4.15 7.22 10.34
N LEU A 49 4.50 8.04 11.32
CA LEU A 49 3.58 8.90 12.04
C LEU A 49 3.84 10.36 11.69
N PRO A 50 2.80 11.16 11.42
CA PRO A 50 2.93 12.61 11.24
C PRO A 50 3.29 13.31 12.55
N ALA A 51 3.81 14.54 12.45
CA ALA A 51 4.15 15.38 13.62
C ALA A 51 2.94 15.93 14.38
N GLY A 52 1.78 15.44 14.24
CA GLY A 52 0.58 15.92 14.91
C GLY A 52 -0.53 14.90 14.85
N ARG A 53 -1.73 15.31 15.23
CA ARG A 53 -2.90 14.45 15.16
C ARG A 53 -3.17 14.05 13.70
N PRO A 54 -3.24 12.76 13.38
CA PRO A 54 -3.51 12.31 12.00
C PRO A 54 -4.94 12.65 11.57
N ARG A 55 -5.11 12.94 10.28
CA ARG A 55 -6.41 13.11 9.61
C ARG A 55 -7.09 11.77 9.34
N ALA A 56 -6.28 10.75 9.12
CA ALA A 56 -6.71 9.37 8.88
C ALA A 56 -5.61 8.41 9.35
N VAL A 57 -5.98 7.17 9.51
CA VAL A 57 -5.09 6.08 9.90
C VAL A 57 -5.14 5.01 8.82
N MET A 58 -3.99 4.61 8.29
CA MET A 58 -3.90 3.56 7.29
C MET A 58 -3.17 2.33 7.84
N VAL A 59 -3.76 1.15 7.60
CA VAL A 59 -3.08 -0.13 7.77
C VAL A 59 -2.76 -0.70 6.40
N LEU A 60 -1.51 -1.15 6.21
CA LEU A 60 -0.98 -1.70 4.97
C LEU A 60 -0.62 -3.18 5.15
N ALA A 61 -1.17 -4.02 4.28
CA ALA A 61 -0.91 -5.45 4.15
C ALA A 61 -0.12 -5.71 2.85
N HIS A 62 1.12 -6.18 2.98
CA HIS A 62 2.03 -6.41 1.85
C HIS A 62 1.74 -7.70 1.07
N GLY A 63 2.41 -7.90 -0.06
CA GLY A 63 2.26 -9.06 -0.93
C GLY A 63 3.07 -10.29 -0.49
N MET A 64 2.94 -11.37 -1.25
CA MET A 64 3.72 -12.60 -1.04
C MET A 64 5.21 -12.34 -1.30
N SER A 65 6.06 -13.01 -0.54
CA SER A 65 7.53 -12.96 -0.65
C SER A 65 8.19 -11.64 -0.29
N GLU A 66 7.45 -10.62 0.11
CA GLU A 66 7.96 -9.30 0.47
C GLU A 66 7.74 -8.96 1.96
N HIS A 67 7.86 -7.69 2.33
CA HIS A 67 7.70 -7.20 3.70
C HIS A 67 7.41 -5.68 3.73
N SER A 68 6.95 -5.18 4.87
CA SER A 68 6.51 -3.79 5.08
C SER A 68 7.56 -2.71 4.77
N ALA A 69 8.87 -3.02 4.90
CA ALA A 69 9.91 -2.01 4.67
C ALA A 69 9.99 -1.56 3.19
N ARG A 70 9.48 -2.34 2.25
CA ARG A 70 9.41 -1.98 0.82
C ARG A 70 8.44 -0.83 0.54
N TYR A 71 7.64 -0.45 1.54
CA TYR A 71 6.66 0.65 1.47
C TYR A 71 7.12 1.91 2.23
N ASP A 72 8.41 2.06 2.57
CA ASP A 72 8.92 3.22 3.32
C ASP A 72 8.56 4.56 2.64
N HIS A 73 8.70 4.63 1.32
CA HIS A 73 8.36 5.81 0.54
C HIS A 73 6.84 6.12 0.55
N VAL A 74 5.98 5.11 0.52
CA VAL A 74 4.51 5.26 0.62
C VAL A 74 4.15 5.77 2.02
N GLY A 75 4.70 5.14 3.07
CA GLY A 75 4.47 5.54 4.45
C GLY A 75 4.88 6.98 4.71
N ARG A 76 6.07 7.38 4.26
CA ARG A 76 6.56 8.77 4.39
C ARG A 76 5.75 9.76 3.57
N PHE A 77 5.37 9.40 2.35
CA PHE A 77 4.55 10.25 1.48
C PHE A 77 3.20 10.60 2.14
N LEU A 78 2.56 9.62 2.76
CA LEU A 78 1.27 9.77 3.44
C LEU A 78 1.41 10.45 4.80
N ALA A 79 2.44 10.12 5.58
CA ALA A 79 2.71 10.76 6.87
C ALA A 79 3.00 12.27 6.71
N ALA A 80 3.71 12.67 5.65
CA ALA A 80 3.90 14.08 5.30
C ALA A 80 2.57 14.81 4.99
N ARG A 81 1.48 14.08 4.76
CA ARG A 81 0.12 14.57 4.49
C ARG A 81 -0.85 14.30 5.64
N SER A 82 -0.31 14.13 6.85
CA SER A 82 -1.08 13.89 8.08
C SER A 82 -1.89 12.60 8.08
N VAL A 83 -1.43 11.54 7.41
CA VAL A 83 -1.98 10.19 7.53
C VAL A 83 -1.00 9.34 8.35
N ALA A 84 -1.43 8.79 9.48
CA ALA A 84 -0.64 7.79 10.20
C ALA A 84 -0.68 6.47 9.43
N VAL A 85 0.48 5.92 9.08
CA VAL A 85 0.56 4.66 8.34
C VAL A 85 1.18 3.59 9.22
N HIS A 86 0.50 2.45 9.32
CA HIS A 86 0.95 1.28 10.05
C HIS A 86 1.00 0.09 9.10
N ALA A 87 2.06 -0.69 9.13
CA ALA A 87 2.21 -1.90 8.33
C ALA A 87 2.68 -3.05 9.22
N LEU A 88 2.20 -4.27 8.93
CA LEU A 88 2.74 -5.49 9.52
C LEU A 88 3.60 -6.21 8.48
N ASP A 89 4.52 -7.06 8.95
CA ASP A 89 5.01 -8.16 8.13
C ASP A 89 4.09 -9.35 8.40
N HIS A 90 3.52 -9.95 7.36
CA HIS A 90 2.68 -11.14 7.55
C HIS A 90 3.47 -12.27 8.19
N ARG A 91 2.79 -13.16 8.96
CA ARG A 91 3.43 -14.37 9.48
C ARG A 91 4.15 -15.13 8.38
N GLY A 92 5.28 -15.73 8.68
CA GLY A 92 6.11 -16.42 7.70
C GLY A 92 6.79 -15.50 6.67
N HIS A 93 6.79 -14.16 6.89
CA HIS A 93 7.40 -13.17 6.02
C HIS A 93 8.23 -12.15 6.81
N GLY A 94 9.19 -11.54 6.14
CA GLY A 94 9.97 -10.42 6.65
C GLY A 94 10.61 -10.71 8.02
N ARG A 95 10.23 -9.90 9.01
CA ARG A 95 10.72 -9.99 10.40
C ARG A 95 9.72 -10.63 11.36
N SER A 96 8.56 -11.06 10.87
CA SER A 96 7.57 -11.78 11.67
C SER A 96 7.99 -13.20 11.97
N GLY A 97 7.39 -13.76 13.02
CA GLY A 97 7.49 -15.18 13.34
C GLY A 97 6.63 -16.05 12.44
N GLY A 98 6.52 -17.30 12.84
CA GLY A 98 5.92 -18.36 12.03
C GLY A 98 6.95 -19.05 11.14
N GLU A 99 6.55 -20.12 10.50
CA GLU A 99 7.42 -20.84 9.58
C GLU A 99 7.55 -20.05 8.27
N MET A 100 8.81 -19.80 7.84
CA MET A 100 9.08 -18.95 6.69
C MET A 100 8.50 -19.52 5.38
N GLY A 101 7.75 -18.69 4.67
CA GLY A 101 7.16 -19.01 3.36
C GLY A 101 5.93 -19.92 3.41
N THR A 102 5.29 -20.05 4.57
CA THR A 102 4.04 -20.78 4.72
C THR A 102 3.15 -20.19 5.81
N VAL A 103 1.97 -20.76 5.99
CA VAL A 103 1.03 -20.50 7.09
C VAL A 103 0.21 -21.76 7.33
N GLU A 104 -0.17 -22.02 8.57
CA GLU A 104 -0.91 -23.21 8.97
C GLU A 104 -2.38 -23.17 8.52
N SER A 105 -2.98 -21.97 8.50
CA SER A 105 -4.35 -21.70 8.06
C SER A 105 -4.43 -20.29 7.46
N PHE A 106 -5.22 -20.10 6.41
CA PHE A 106 -5.50 -18.76 5.88
C PHE A 106 -6.16 -17.84 6.92
N ASP A 107 -6.98 -18.39 7.81
CA ASP A 107 -7.61 -17.65 8.90
C ASP A 107 -6.61 -16.93 9.80
N PHE A 108 -5.41 -17.47 9.98
CA PHE A 108 -4.39 -16.80 10.80
C PHE A 108 -3.91 -15.47 10.20
N PHE A 109 -3.94 -15.31 8.87
CA PHE A 109 -3.72 -13.99 8.27
C PHE A 109 -4.83 -13.02 8.62
N LEU A 110 -6.08 -13.48 8.63
CA LEU A 110 -7.25 -12.66 8.97
C LEU A 110 -7.25 -12.28 10.46
N ASP A 111 -6.90 -13.20 11.34
CA ASP A 111 -6.85 -12.99 12.79
C ASP A 111 -5.71 -12.04 13.18
N ASP A 112 -4.52 -12.18 12.56
CA ASP A 112 -3.41 -11.27 12.74
C ASP A 112 -3.78 -9.84 12.29
N LEU A 113 -4.44 -9.72 11.14
CA LEU A 113 -4.90 -8.44 10.63
C LEU A 113 -5.97 -7.82 11.53
N SER A 114 -6.92 -8.63 12.05
CA SER A 114 -7.96 -8.19 13.00
C SER A 114 -7.35 -7.65 14.30
N THR A 115 -6.39 -8.39 14.85
CA THR A 115 -5.64 -7.98 16.04
C THR A 115 -4.90 -6.67 15.79
N PHE A 116 -4.21 -6.57 14.64
CA PHE A 116 -3.46 -5.38 14.27
C PHE A 116 -4.35 -4.16 14.07
N LEU A 117 -5.48 -4.30 13.37
CA LEU A 117 -6.46 -3.21 13.17
C LEU A 117 -7.03 -2.73 14.50
N SER A 118 -7.38 -3.65 15.40
CA SER A 118 -7.90 -3.32 16.74
C SER A 118 -6.87 -2.55 17.56
N MET A 119 -5.61 -2.98 17.52
CA MET A 119 -4.50 -2.32 18.21
C MET A 119 -4.22 -0.93 17.64
N VAL A 120 -4.14 -0.81 16.31
CA VAL A 120 -3.93 0.48 15.63
C VAL A 120 -5.08 1.44 15.94
N ARG A 121 -6.33 0.97 15.95
CA ARG A 121 -7.49 1.80 16.29
C ARG A 121 -7.45 2.27 17.76
N ALA A 122 -6.91 1.46 18.67
CA ALA A 122 -6.73 1.87 20.07
C ALA A 122 -5.61 2.92 20.23
N GLU A 123 -4.52 2.79 19.46
CA GLU A 123 -3.42 3.76 19.43
C GLU A 123 -3.83 5.09 18.76
N GLU A 124 -4.62 5.01 17.69
CA GLU A 124 -5.07 6.13 16.87
C GLU A 124 -6.62 6.15 16.79
N PRO A 125 -7.30 6.60 17.85
CA PRO A 125 -8.77 6.46 17.97
C PRO A 125 -9.56 7.40 17.06
N HIS A 126 -8.90 8.29 16.33
CA HIS A 126 -9.52 9.35 15.57
C HIS A 126 -9.28 9.26 14.07
N GLY A 127 -10.25 9.76 13.32
CA GLY A 127 -10.22 9.77 11.85
C GLY A 127 -10.62 8.43 11.24
N PRO A 128 -10.87 8.41 9.91
CA PRO A 128 -11.21 7.18 9.21
C PRO A 128 -10.05 6.20 9.19
N LEU A 129 -10.40 4.91 9.26
CA LEU A 129 -9.48 3.78 9.11
C LEU A 129 -9.46 3.36 7.65
N VAL A 130 -8.28 3.41 7.05
CA VAL A 130 -8.02 2.98 5.67
C VAL A 130 -7.31 1.64 5.70
N LEU A 131 -7.78 0.67 4.93
CA LEU A 131 -7.11 -0.61 4.79
C LEU A 131 -6.59 -0.77 3.35
N LEU A 132 -5.27 -0.87 3.20
CA LEU A 132 -4.59 -1.06 1.93
C LEU A 132 -3.99 -2.47 1.86
N GLY A 133 -4.30 -3.21 0.80
CA GLY A 133 -3.70 -4.51 0.52
C GLY A 133 -3.08 -4.57 -0.86
N HIS A 134 -1.83 -5.08 -0.93
CA HIS A 134 -1.15 -5.35 -2.20
C HIS A 134 -1.05 -6.85 -2.45
N SER A 135 -1.35 -7.31 -3.66
CA SER A 135 -1.17 -8.70 -4.10
C SER A 135 -1.82 -9.70 -3.13
N MET A 136 -1.07 -10.61 -2.50
CA MET A 136 -1.54 -11.48 -1.42
C MET A 136 -2.22 -10.69 -0.30
N GLY A 137 -1.66 -9.54 0.12
CA GLY A 137 -2.29 -8.64 1.08
C GLY A 137 -3.63 -8.12 0.58
N GLY A 138 -3.80 -7.93 -0.73
CA GLY A 138 -5.08 -7.57 -1.34
C GLY A 138 -6.12 -8.69 -1.24
N LEU A 139 -5.73 -9.96 -1.41
CA LEU A 139 -6.58 -11.12 -1.15
C LEU A 139 -6.96 -11.20 0.33
N ILE A 140 -5.98 -11.03 1.23
CA ILE A 140 -6.21 -11.05 2.68
C ILE A 140 -7.20 -9.94 3.08
N VAL A 141 -7.02 -8.72 2.55
CA VAL A 141 -7.95 -7.60 2.78
C VAL A 141 -9.34 -7.91 2.26
N ALA A 142 -9.48 -8.42 1.04
CA ALA A 142 -10.79 -8.77 0.47
C ALA A 142 -11.52 -9.82 1.31
N ALA A 143 -10.82 -10.88 1.74
CA ALA A 143 -11.39 -11.91 2.61
C ALA A 143 -11.70 -11.35 4.02
N TYR A 144 -10.85 -10.47 4.56
CA TYR A 144 -11.07 -9.80 5.84
C TYR A 144 -12.40 -9.02 5.86
N LEU A 145 -12.70 -8.28 4.80
CA LEU A 145 -13.95 -7.52 4.69
C LEU A 145 -15.21 -8.41 4.78
N LEU A 146 -15.10 -9.67 4.39
CA LEU A 146 -16.19 -10.64 4.42
C LEU A 146 -16.29 -11.39 5.76
N GLU A 147 -15.16 -11.59 6.45
CA GLU A 147 -15.08 -12.59 7.54
C GLU A 147 -14.77 -11.98 8.92
N ARG A 148 -14.31 -10.74 9.03
CA ARG A 148 -13.76 -10.21 10.30
C ARG A 148 -14.25 -8.80 10.65
N GLN A 149 -13.93 -8.38 11.86
CA GLN A 149 -14.13 -7.04 12.42
C GLN A 149 -12.85 -6.59 13.15
N PRO A 150 -12.61 -5.29 13.35
CA PRO A 150 -13.45 -4.15 12.93
C PRO A 150 -13.35 -3.86 11.44
N GLN A 151 -14.42 -3.32 10.84
CA GLN A 151 -14.41 -2.92 9.44
C GLN A 151 -13.67 -1.59 9.22
N PRO A 152 -12.88 -1.44 8.14
CA PRO A 152 -12.32 -0.16 7.74
C PRO A 152 -13.40 0.76 7.13
N ASP A 153 -13.13 2.08 7.16
CA ASP A 153 -13.98 3.08 6.52
C ASP A 153 -13.71 3.19 5.02
N LEU A 154 -12.47 2.96 4.59
CA LEU A 154 -12.01 3.05 3.21
C LEU A 154 -11.10 1.87 2.87
N VAL A 155 -11.16 1.38 1.63
CA VAL A 155 -10.38 0.22 1.17
C VAL A 155 -9.61 0.56 -0.10
N ILE A 156 -8.35 0.14 -0.16
CA ILE A 156 -7.46 0.28 -1.32
C ILE A 156 -6.89 -1.09 -1.65
N LEU A 157 -7.05 -1.51 -2.89
CA LEU A 157 -6.50 -2.76 -3.42
C LEU A 157 -5.51 -2.43 -4.54
N SER A 158 -4.27 -2.86 -4.40
CA SER A 158 -3.21 -2.67 -5.40
C SER A 158 -2.77 -4.02 -5.95
N GLY A 159 -2.99 -4.26 -7.25
CA GLY A 159 -2.67 -5.54 -7.90
C GLY A 159 -3.16 -6.76 -7.11
N PRO A 160 -4.42 -6.77 -6.57
CA PRO A 160 -4.83 -7.78 -5.59
C PRO A 160 -4.86 -9.17 -6.21
N ALA A 161 -4.39 -10.17 -5.46
CA ALA A 161 -4.37 -11.57 -5.89
C ALA A 161 -5.78 -12.22 -5.82
N ILE A 162 -6.78 -11.55 -6.38
CA ILE A 162 -8.18 -12.02 -6.45
C ILE A 162 -8.37 -12.94 -7.65
N VAL A 163 -7.69 -12.65 -8.76
CA VAL A 163 -7.65 -13.50 -9.96
C VAL A 163 -6.19 -13.70 -10.35
N PRO A 164 -5.47 -14.61 -9.67
CA PRO A 164 -4.06 -14.86 -9.98
C PRO A 164 -3.91 -15.54 -11.35
N ILE A 165 -2.84 -15.14 -12.08
CA ILE A 165 -2.47 -15.71 -13.41
C ILE A 165 -1.40 -16.79 -13.25
N LEU A 166 -0.86 -17.01 -12.04
CA LEU A 166 0.24 -17.93 -11.77
C LEU A 166 -0.07 -19.33 -12.31
N GLU A 167 0.84 -19.86 -13.12
CA GLU A 167 0.78 -21.25 -13.57
C GLU A 167 1.07 -22.20 -12.40
N ALA A 168 0.39 -23.35 -12.39
CA ALA A 168 0.61 -24.36 -11.38
C ALA A 168 2.09 -24.82 -11.38
N GLY A 169 2.78 -24.65 -10.24
CA GLY A 169 4.19 -25.04 -10.07
C GLY A 169 5.19 -23.89 -10.19
N GLU A 170 4.77 -22.68 -10.52
CA GLU A 170 5.65 -21.51 -10.52
C GLU A 170 5.92 -21.05 -9.07
N ARG A 171 7.08 -21.45 -8.54
CA ARG A 171 7.48 -21.19 -7.14
C ARG A 171 8.31 -19.92 -6.95
N ARG A 172 8.64 -19.25 -8.04
CA ARG A 172 9.54 -18.08 -8.03
C ARG A 172 8.93 -16.92 -8.78
N ILE A 173 8.81 -15.80 -8.09
CA ILE A 173 8.42 -14.55 -8.74
C ILE A 173 9.64 -14.00 -9.50
N ASP A 174 9.51 -13.88 -10.81
CA ASP A 174 10.49 -13.15 -11.61
C ASP A 174 10.39 -11.65 -11.31
N ALA A 175 11.47 -11.05 -10.83
CA ALA A 175 11.50 -9.63 -10.46
C ALA A 175 11.16 -8.70 -11.64
N THR A 176 11.36 -9.15 -12.88
CA THR A 176 10.96 -8.38 -14.07
C THR A 176 9.45 -8.25 -14.21
N ARG A 177 8.65 -9.15 -13.61
CA ARG A 177 7.18 -9.09 -13.60
C ARG A 177 6.64 -8.14 -12.54
N LEU A 178 7.48 -7.73 -11.55
CA LEU A 178 7.07 -6.85 -10.46
C LEU A 178 7.01 -5.38 -10.89
N SER A 179 8.07 -4.88 -11.52
CA SER A 179 8.20 -3.48 -11.92
C SER A 179 9.07 -3.35 -13.17
N ARG A 180 8.85 -2.32 -13.96
CA ARG A 180 9.71 -1.93 -15.08
C ARG A 180 11.01 -1.26 -14.62
N ASP A 181 11.08 -0.79 -13.35
CA ASP A 181 12.27 -0.14 -12.80
C ASP A 181 13.37 -1.17 -12.46
N PRO A 182 14.53 -1.16 -13.17
CA PRO A 182 15.63 -2.09 -12.90
C PRO A 182 16.21 -1.94 -11.50
N ALA A 183 16.08 -0.77 -10.86
CA ALA A 183 16.56 -0.56 -9.50
C ALA A 183 15.67 -1.30 -8.50
N VAL A 184 14.35 -1.30 -8.71
CA VAL A 184 13.39 -2.07 -7.90
C VAL A 184 13.62 -3.57 -8.07
N GLN A 185 13.85 -4.03 -9.30
CA GLN A 185 14.15 -5.44 -9.58
C GLN A 185 15.41 -5.90 -8.83
N ARG A 186 16.49 -5.12 -8.88
CA ARG A 186 17.74 -5.42 -8.16
C ARG A 186 17.51 -5.41 -6.64
N ALA A 187 16.85 -4.37 -6.11
CA ALA A 187 16.55 -4.28 -4.69
C ALA A 187 15.76 -5.50 -4.20
N TYR A 188 14.79 -5.99 -4.97
CA TYR A 188 14.03 -7.21 -4.64
C TYR A 188 14.93 -8.45 -4.60
N LEU A 189 15.84 -8.59 -5.57
CA LEU A 189 16.75 -9.73 -5.67
C LEU A 189 17.85 -9.72 -4.59
N GLU A 190 18.26 -8.56 -4.10
CA GLU A 190 19.32 -8.39 -3.11
C GLU A 190 18.81 -8.35 -1.67
N ASP A 191 17.51 -8.14 -1.47
CA ASP A 191 16.92 -8.02 -0.13
C ASP A 191 16.88 -9.37 0.60
N PRO A 192 17.56 -9.50 1.75
CA PRO A 192 17.62 -10.75 2.51
C PRO A 192 16.27 -11.13 3.15
N LEU A 193 15.34 -10.19 3.31
CA LEU A 193 14.01 -10.42 3.87
C LEU A 193 13.00 -10.91 2.83
N VAL A 194 13.30 -10.77 1.54
CA VAL A 194 12.48 -11.31 0.44
C VAL A 194 12.64 -12.83 0.38
N LEU A 195 11.52 -13.55 0.35
CA LEU A 195 11.53 -15.02 0.45
C LEU A 195 12.07 -15.74 -0.78
N ARG A 196 11.91 -15.15 -1.97
CA ARG A 196 12.34 -15.72 -3.26
C ARG A 196 11.96 -17.21 -3.41
N GLU A 197 12.93 -18.11 -3.23
CA GLU A 197 12.77 -19.58 -3.37
C GLU A 197 12.26 -20.26 -2.08
N ARG A 198 11.98 -19.48 -1.03
CA ARG A 198 11.57 -19.99 0.29
C ARG A 198 10.06 -20.10 0.46
N VAL A 199 9.28 -19.70 -0.55
CA VAL A 199 7.82 -19.90 -0.53
C VAL A 199 7.51 -21.37 -0.68
N LYS A 200 6.74 -21.90 0.26
CA LYS A 200 6.36 -23.31 0.29
C LYS A 200 5.06 -23.54 -0.48
N GLU A 201 4.88 -24.75 -1.00
CA GLU A 201 3.68 -25.13 -1.75
C GLU A 201 2.41 -24.99 -0.92
N GLU A 202 2.50 -25.27 0.37
CA GLU A 202 1.41 -25.15 1.33
C GLU A 202 0.82 -23.73 1.36
N LEU A 203 1.64 -22.69 1.17
CA LEU A 203 1.14 -21.32 1.12
C LEU A 203 0.15 -21.13 -0.03
N TYR A 204 0.43 -21.68 -1.20
CA TYR A 204 -0.49 -21.58 -2.35
C TYR A 204 -1.83 -22.26 -2.08
N TYR A 205 -1.83 -23.42 -1.38
CA TYR A 205 -3.08 -24.06 -0.97
C TYR A 205 -3.87 -23.16 0.00
N ARG A 206 -3.20 -22.51 0.95
CA ARG A 206 -3.85 -21.58 1.87
C ARG A 206 -4.39 -20.32 1.17
N LEU A 207 -3.67 -19.81 0.18
CA LEU A 207 -4.18 -18.71 -0.64
C LEU A 207 -5.39 -19.15 -1.47
N ALA A 208 -5.43 -20.38 -1.96
CA ALA A 208 -6.60 -20.92 -2.64
C ALA A 208 -7.82 -21.05 -1.71
N GLU A 209 -7.62 -21.39 -0.42
CA GLU A 209 -8.69 -21.31 0.60
C GLU A 209 -9.23 -19.89 0.71
N GLY A 210 -8.35 -18.88 0.79
CA GLY A 210 -8.73 -17.46 0.80
C GLY A 210 -9.50 -17.03 -0.44
N LEU A 211 -9.08 -17.47 -1.63
CA LEU A 211 -9.82 -17.24 -2.88
C LEU A 211 -11.23 -17.85 -2.83
N GLY A 212 -11.36 -19.03 -2.24
CA GLY A 212 -12.65 -19.69 -2.05
C GLY A 212 -13.65 -18.82 -1.26
N LEU A 213 -13.16 -18.03 -0.29
CA LEU A 213 -14.01 -17.12 0.49
C LEU A 213 -14.60 -15.98 -0.35
N LEU A 214 -13.99 -15.62 -1.48
CA LEU A 214 -14.41 -14.48 -2.31
C LEU A 214 -15.46 -14.86 -3.36
N VAL A 215 -15.62 -16.16 -3.67
CA VAL A 215 -16.46 -16.64 -4.78
C VAL A 215 -17.91 -16.21 -4.59
N GLY A 216 -18.41 -15.40 -5.53
CA GLY A 216 -19.80 -14.92 -5.53
C GLY A 216 -20.13 -13.87 -4.45
N ARG A 217 -19.15 -13.43 -3.65
CA ARG A 217 -19.41 -12.61 -2.46
C ARG A 217 -18.98 -11.14 -2.57
N ALA A 218 -18.48 -10.70 -3.72
CA ALA A 218 -18.12 -9.29 -3.93
C ALA A 218 -19.26 -8.33 -3.56
N CYS A 219 -20.52 -8.71 -3.81
CA CYS A 219 -21.71 -7.91 -3.49
C CYS A 219 -21.93 -7.67 -1.98
N GLU A 220 -21.20 -8.34 -1.09
CA GLU A 220 -21.25 -8.08 0.36
C GLU A 220 -20.38 -6.86 0.76
N ILE A 221 -19.42 -6.46 -0.08
CA ILE A 221 -18.52 -5.33 0.16
C ILE A 221 -19.26 -4.01 -0.06
N ARG A 222 -19.19 -3.11 0.92
CA ARG A 222 -19.92 -1.82 0.94
C ARG A 222 -19.04 -0.60 1.14
N GLN A 223 -17.76 -0.79 1.53
CA GLN A 223 -16.82 0.30 1.76
C GLN A 223 -16.48 1.01 0.44
N PRO A 224 -16.22 2.34 0.46
CA PRO A 224 -15.58 3.00 -0.66
C PRO A 224 -14.28 2.27 -1.04
N LEU A 225 -14.15 1.95 -2.33
CA LEU A 225 -13.09 1.12 -2.90
C LEU A 225 -12.25 1.88 -3.91
N LEU A 226 -10.93 1.83 -3.76
CA LEU A 226 -9.97 2.19 -4.81
C LEU A 226 -9.23 0.93 -5.28
N LEU A 227 -9.33 0.62 -6.56
CA LEU A 227 -8.47 -0.34 -7.23
C LEU A 227 -7.34 0.39 -7.97
N ILE A 228 -6.10 0.00 -7.72
CA ILE A 228 -4.88 0.43 -8.42
C ILE A 228 -4.29 -0.79 -9.11
N HIS A 229 -4.14 -0.79 -10.45
CA HIS A 229 -3.64 -1.97 -11.15
C HIS A 229 -2.87 -1.60 -12.42
N GLY A 230 -1.78 -2.31 -12.71
CA GLY A 230 -1.04 -2.19 -13.95
C GLY A 230 -1.67 -3.04 -15.05
N THR A 231 -1.82 -2.50 -16.27
CA THR A 231 -2.45 -3.25 -17.38
C THR A 231 -1.55 -4.35 -17.96
N ALA A 232 -0.25 -4.33 -17.65
CA ALA A 232 0.71 -5.37 -18.03
C ALA A 232 1.11 -6.26 -16.85
N ASP A 233 0.29 -6.31 -15.80
CA ASP A 233 0.47 -7.25 -14.68
C ASP A 233 0.32 -8.69 -15.17
N GLN A 234 1.39 -9.49 -14.99
CA GLN A 234 1.45 -10.89 -15.39
C GLN A 234 1.27 -11.85 -14.21
N LEU A 235 1.03 -11.33 -13.02
CA LEU A 235 0.84 -12.12 -11.79
C LEU A 235 -0.63 -12.15 -11.38
N CYS A 236 -1.35 -11.03 -11.57
CA CYS A 236 -2.75 -10.90 -11.22
C CYS A 236 -3.52 -10.18 -12.35
N SER A 237 -4.71 -10.69 -12.70
CA SER A 237 -5.52 -10.12 -13.76
C SER A 237 -6.11 -8.77 -13.36
N ALA A 238 -5.72 -7.70 -14.08
CA ALA A 238 -6.31 -6.38 -13.90
C ALA A 238 -7.81 -6.38 -14.26
N GLU A 239 -8.18 -7.05 -15.35
CA GLU A 239 -9.57 -7.19 -15.79
C GLU A 239 -10.40 -7.96 -14.74
N GLY A 240 -9.87 -9.08 -14.22
CA GLY A 240 -10.54 -9.86 -13.18
C GLY A 240 -10.71 -9.09 -11.88
N ALA A 241 -9.70 -8.34 -11.45
CA ALA A 241 -9.78 -7.49 -10.27
C ALA A 241 -10.79 -6.35 -10.46
N GLU A 242 -10.81 -5.69 -11.63
CA GLU A 242 -11.80 -4.67 -11.95
C GLU A 242 -13.24 -5.24 -11.95
N ALA A 243 -13.45 -6.39 -12.58
CA ALA A 243 -14.75 -7.04 -12.58
C ALA A 243 -15.23 -7.36 -11.16
N TRP A 244 -14.32 -7.85 -10.30
CA TRP A 244 -14.64 -8.16 -8.91
C TRP A 244 -15.02 -6.93 -8.09
N VAL A 245 -14.25 -5.83 -8.15
CA VAL A 245 -14.57 -4.61 -7.38
C VAL A 245 -15.86 -3.94 -7.90
N ARG A 246 -16.13 -4.01 -9.20
CA ARG A 246 -17.39 -3.48 -9.80
C ARG A 246 -18.62 -4.32 -9.43
N ALA A 247 -18.44 -5.59 -9.08
CA ALA A 247 -19.53 -6.45 -8.57
C ALA A 247 -19.85 -6.19 -7.09
N SER A 248 -19.09 -5.30 -6.41
CA SER A 248 -19.38 -4.91 -5.02
C SER A 248 -20.66 -4.09 -4.92
N SER A 249 -21.27 -4.05 -3.74
CA SER A 249 -22.37 -3.13 -3.39
C SER A 249 -21.85 -1.78 -2.85
N SER A 250 -20.57 -1.48 -3.04
CA SER A 250 -20.02 -0.18 -2.68
C SER A 250 -20.67 0.93 -3.52
N PRO A 251 -21.13 2.02 -2.90
CA PRO A 251 -21.65 3.18 -3.62
C PRO A 251 -20.55 4.03 -4.28
N ASP A 252 -19.29 3.74 -3.98
CA ASP A 252 -18.12 4.53 -4.38
C ASP A 252 -16.95 3.61 -4.79
N VAL A 253 -16.93 3.20 -6.04
CA VAL A 253 -15.85 2.38 -6.63
C VAL A 253 -15.05 3.23 -7.60
N THR A 254 -13.77 3.40 -7.31
CA THR A 254 -12.80 4.06 -8.19
C THR A 254 -11.80 3.03 -8.71
N VAL A 255 -11.59 2.98 -10.02
CA VAL A 255 -10.61 2.12 -10.67
C VAL A 255 -9.55 2.99 -11.35
N ARG A 256 -8.28 2.71 -11.07
CA ARG A 256 -7.11 3.31 -11.69
C ARG A 256 -6.28 2.23 -12.36
N LEU A 257 -6.34 2.16 -13.68
CA LEU A 257 -5.54 1.27 -14.48
C LEU A 257 -4.39 2.06 -15.11
N TYR A 258 -3.17 1.56 -14.95
CA TYR A 258 -1.96 2.22 -15.44
C TYR A 258 -1.43 1.47 -16.65
N PRO A 259 -1.40 2.11 -17.84
CA PRO A 259 -0.90 1.51 -19.07
C PRO A 259 0.55 0.99 -18.88
N GLU A 260 0.80 -0.22 -19.37
CA GLU A 260 2.10 -0.91 -19.28
C GLU A 260 2.64 -1.15 -17.86
N GLY A 261 1.94 -0.65 -16.81
CA GLY A 261 2.29 -0.90 -15.42
C GLY A 261 2.28 -2.39 -15.12
N ARG A 262 3.30 -2.86 -14.35
CA ARG A 262 3.40 -4.24 -13.89
C ARG A 262 2.73 -4.40 -12.53
N HIS A 263 3.12 -5.42 -11.78
CA HIS A 263 2.43 -5.83 -10.56
C HIS A 263 2.52 -4.82 -9.40
N GLU A 264 3.71 -4.28 -9.13
CA GLU A 264 3.97 -3.42 -7.97
C GLU A 264 3.81 -1.93 -8.31
N MET A 265 2.59 -1.44 -8.43
CA MET A 265 2.34 -0.06 -8.86
C MET A 265 2.98 1.01 -7.97
N PHE A 266 3.12 0.76 -6.67
CA PHE A 266 3.82 1.66 -5.75
C PHE A 266 5.35 1.66 -5.93
N ASN A 267 5.89 0.68 -6.66
CA ASN A 267 7.30 0.53 -6.98
C ASN A 267 7.58 0.66 -8.50
N GLU A 268 6.59 1.09 -9.28
CA GLU A 268 6.74 1.28 -10.73
C GLU A 268 7.50 2.55 -11.10
N ILE A 269 7.94 2.65 -12.37
CA ILE A 269 8.63 3.85 -12.87
C ILE A 269 7.79 5.12 -12.75
N ASN A 270 6.46 4.99 -12.78
CA ASN A 270 5.49 6.07 -12.60
C ASN A 270 4.87 6.10 -11.20
N ARG A 271 5.55 5.58 -10.18
CA ARG A 271 5.05 5.55 -8.79
C ARG A 271 4.61 6.91 -8.25
N ASP A 272 5.22 8.00 -8.72
CA ASP A 272 4.85 9.34 -8.25
C ASP A 272 3.46 9.74 -8.73
N GLU A 273 3.06 9.34 -9.95
CA GLU A 273 1.71 9.45 -10.47
C GLU A 273 0.74 8.60 -9.65
N VAL A 274 1.10 7.35 -9.37
CA VAL A 274 0.29 6.42 -8.54
C VAL A 274 0.05 6.99 -7.15
N LEU A 275 1.09 7.55 -6.52
CA LEU A 275 0.99 8.19 -5.21
C LEU A 275 0.14 9.48 -5.25
N ALA A 276 0.22 10.26 -6.33
CA ALA A 276 -0.61 11.44 -6.51
C ALA A 276 -2.09 11.06 -6.67
N ASP A 277 -2.41 10.03 -7.44
CA ASP A 277 -3.77 9.51 -7.60
C ASP A 277 -4.32 8.92 -6.30
N LEU A 278 -3.50 8.14 -5.58
CA LEU A 278 -3.83 7.66 -4.23
C LEU A 278 -4.19 8.81 -3.31
N TRP A 279 -3.36 9.85 -3.28
CA TRP A 279 -3.62 11.02 -2.45
C TRP A 279 -4.87 11.77 -2.87
N ALA A 280 -5.07 12.02 -4.16
CA ALA A 280 -6.26 12.69 -4.66
C ALA A 280 -7.55 11.94 -4.28
N TRP A 281 -7.53 10.60 -4.30
CA TRP A 281 -8.65 9.78 -3.86
C TRP A 281 -8.90 9.88 -2.35
N LEU A 282 -7.84 9.85 -1.54
CA LEU A 282 -7.91 9.96 -0.08
C LEU A 282 -8.34 11.37 0.37
N ASP A 283 -7.72 12.43 -0.18
CA ASP A 283 -7.89 13.81 0.32
C ASP A 283 -9.33 14.31 0.28
N VAL A 284 -10.14 13.79 -0.63
CA VAL A 284 -11.58 14.14 -0.72
C VAL A 284 -12.46 13.31 0.22
N ARG A 285 -11.93 12.22 0.81
CA ARG A 285 -12.66 11.27 1.67
C ARG A 285 -12.26 11.34 3.14
N ILE A 286 -11.15 11.98 3.46
CA ILE A 286 -10.70 12.15 4.85
C ILE A 286 -10.92 13.59 5.32
N PRO A 287 -11.13 13.83 6.63
CA PRO A 287 -11.32 15.18 7.16
C PRO A 287 -10.18 16.12 6.76
N LYS A 288 -10.49 17.39 6.45
CA LYS A 288 -9.45 18.42 6.25
C LYS A 288 -8.73 18.69 7.57
N SER A 289 -7.46 19.12 7.47
CA SER A 289 -6.74 19.60 8.64
C SER A 289 -7.50 20.80 9.24
N ALA A 290 -7.68 20.77 10.56
CA ALA A 290 -8.25 21.90 11.29
C ALA A 290 -7.29 23.08 11.30
#